data_65b80efdd80d409c69ccce54a68ae727
#
_entry.id   65b80efdd80d409c69ccce54a68ae727
#
_cell.length_a   1.000
_cell.length_b   1.000
_cell.length_c   1.000
_cell.angle_alpha   90.00
_cell.angle_beta   90.00
_cell.angle_gamma   90.00
#
_symmetry.space_group_name_H-M   'P 1'
#
loop_
_entity.id
_entity.type
_entity.pdbx_description
1 polymer ?
#
loop_
_entity_poly.entity_id
_entity_poly.type
_entity_poly.pdbx_seq_one_letter_code
_entity_poly.pdbx_strand_id
1 'polypeptide(L)'
;MRIAVLGGGPGGLYFAALAKQLDPRHEVHLWERNAPGDTFGFGVVFSDETLGGIEHADAAVFAAMEREFARWDDIDVHYHGTVLTSGGHGFAAMSRHRLLAILQQRCAQLGVRAEFRAPAPDALALAAEYDLVVAADGANSPTRARLADAVQPDLEVRKSAYIWLGTDLVFDAFKFYILDTPAGVMQVHGYPYSRDASTFILEAEDDVWRRAGFAGPASAAAGLPPGRSAPW
;
A
#
# COMPACT_ATOMS: atom_id res chain seq x y z
N MET A 1 -24.21 -14.69 -4.04
CA MET A 1 -24.37 -13.44 -3.23
C MET A 1 -24.09 -12.24 -4.12
N ARG A 2 -24.78 -11.13 -3.89
CA ARG A 2 -24.43 -9.81 -4.42
C ARG A 2 -23.52 -9.10 -3.41
N ILE A 3 -22.29 -8.76 -3.82
CA ILE A 3 -21.24 -8.23 -2.96
C ILE A 3 -20.83 -6.84 -3.45
N ALA A 4 -20.90 -5.84 -2.59
CA ALA A 4 -20.40 -4.48 -2.84
C ALA A 4 -19.03 -4.30 -2.19
N VAL A 5 -18.04 -3.79 -2.93
CA VAL A 5 -16.68 -3.50 -2.43
C VAL A 5 -16.38 -2.02 -2.63
N LEU A 6 -16.15 -1.32 -1.55
CA LEU A 6 -15.88 0.12 -1.53
C LEU A 6 -14.37 0.34 -1.42
N GLY A 7 -13.75 0.77 -2.51
CA GLY A 7 -12.32 1.02 -2.64
C GLY A 7 -11.59 -0.03 -3.48
N GLY A 8 -10.89 0.45 -4.52
CA GLY A 8 -10.08 -0.35 -5.45
C GLY A 8 -8.59 -0.36 -5.11
N GLY A 9 -8.25 -0.20 -3.84
CA GLY A 9 -6.90 -0.45 -3.33
C GLY A 9 -6.57 -1.95 -3.31
N PRO A 10 -5.33 -2.34 -2.93
CA PRO A 10 -4.91 -3.74 -2.92
C PRO A 10 -5.87 -4.66 -2.15
N GLY A 11 -6.33 -4.20 -0.96
CA GLY A 11 -7.25 -5.01 -0.12
C GLY A 11 -8.61 -5.24 -0.78
N GLY A 12 -9.22 -4.20 -1.37
CA GLY A 12 -10.53 -4.33 -2.03
C GLY A 12 -10.46 -5.18 -3.31
N LEU A 13 -9.45 -4.95 -4.15
CA LEU A 13 -9.25 -5.74 -5.37
C LEU A 13 -8.97 -7.21 -5.05
N TYR A 14 -8.09 -7.48 -4.08
CA TYR A 14 -7.74 -8.84 -3.72
C TYR A 14 -8.93 -9.58 -3.09
N PHE A 15 -9.67 -8.92 -2.19
CA PHE A 15 -10.93 -9.47 -1.66
C PHE A 15 -11.92 -9.80 -2.79
N ALA A 16 -12.14 -8.88 -3.73
CA ALA A 16 -13.06 -9.07 -4.84
C ALA A 16 -12.66 -10.26 -5.73
N ALA A 17 -11.37 -10.41 -6.00
CA ALA A 17 -10.84 -11.55 -6.76
C ALA A 17 -11.07 -12.87 -6.01
N LEU A 18 -10.71 -12.95 -4.73
CA LEU A 18 -10.88 -14.15 -3.92
C LEU A 18 -12.36 -14.54 -3.74
N ALA A 19 -13.25 -13.56 -3.55
CA ALA A 19 -14.68 -13.82 -3.46
C ALA A 19 -15.23 -14.48 -4.75
N LYS A 20 -14.81 -13.97 -5.91
CA LYS A 20 -15.19 -14.56 -7.22
C LYS A 20 -14.55 -15.92 -7.47
N GLN A 21 -13.34 -16.15 -6.98
CA GLN A 21 -12.66 -17.43 -7.09
C GLN A 21 -13.34 -18.49 -6.21
N LEU A 22 -13.78 -18.11 -5.03
CA LEU A 22 -14.47 -18.99 -4.08
C LEU A 22 -15.80 -19.48 -4.64
N ASP A 23 -16.59 -18.60 -5.24
CA ASP A 23 -17.82 -18.97 -5.95
C ASP A 23 -18.03 -18.05 -7.17
N PRO A 24 -17.84 -18.55 -8.39
CA PRO A 24 -18.03 -17.76 -9.61
C PRO A 24 -19.43 -17.18 -9.78
N ARG A 25 -20.44 -17.68 -9.06
CA ARG A 25 -21.82 -17.17 -9.06
C ARG A 25 -21.98 -15.88 -8.25
N HIS A 26 -20.98 -15.50 -7.42
CA HIS A 26 -21.03 -14.21 -6.74
C HIS A 26 -21.07 -13.08 -7.76
N GLU A 27 -21.96 -12.14 -7.56
CA GLU A 27 -22.00 -10.86 -8.30
C GLU A 27 -21.22 -9.82 -7.49
N VAL A 28 -19.96 -9.56 -7.88
CA VAL A 28 -19.08 -8.63 -7.16
C VAL A 28 -18.99 -7.32 -7.91
N HIS A 29 -19.38 -6.23 -7.25
CA HIS A 29 -19.32 -4.86 -7.77
C HIS A 29 -18.37 -4.03 -6.89
N LEU A 30 -17.36 -3.45 -7.50
CA LEU A 30 -16.32 -2.65 -6.84
C LEU A 30 -16.31 -1.22 -7.38
N TRP A 31 -16.23 -0.23 -6.49
CA TRP A 31 -16.07 1.18 -6.83
C TRP A 31 -14.72 1.72 -6.37
N GLU A 32 -14.05 2.46 -7.25
CA GLU A 32 -12.81 3.18 -6.96
C GLU A 32 -12.90 4.61 -7.51
N ARG A 33 -12.67 5.59 -6.64
CA ARG A 33 -12.73 7.01 -7.00
C ARG A 33 -11.62 7.48 -7.95
N ASN A 34 -10.48 6.81 -7.93
CA ASN A 34 -9.33 7.14 -8.75
C ASN A 34 -9.37 6.39 -10.09
N ALA A 35 -8.51 6.80 -11.04
CA ALA A 35 -8.33 6.05 -12.28
C ALA A 35 -7.58 4.72 -12.04
N PRO A 36 -7.69 3.73 -12.95
CA PRO A 36 -7.02 2.43 -12.78
C PRO A 36 -5.51 2.51 -12.57
N GLY A 37 -4.84 3.49 -13.20
CA GLY A 37 -3.40 3.69 -13.08
C GLY A 37 -2.96 4.56 -11.92
N ASP A 38 -3.92 5.16 -11.19
CA ASP A 38 -3.58 6.08 -10.11
C ASP A 38 -3.14 5.30 -8.87
N THR A 39 -1.98 5.66 -8.35
CA THR A 39 -1.48 5.15 -7.08
C THR A 39 -0.62 6.21 -6.38
N PHE A 40 -0.43 6.05 -5.09
CA PHE A 40 0.53 6.83 -4.31
C PHE A 40 1.59 5.88 -3.73
N GLY A 41 2.79 6.41 -3.49
CA GLY A 41 3.94 5.63 -3.05
C GLY A 41 4.58 4.84 -4.20
N PHE A 42 5.61 4.07 -3.89
CA PHE A 42 6.51 3.46 -4.86
C PHE A 42 6.54 1.95 -4.73
N GLY A 43 7.36 1.39 -3.84
CA GLY A 43 7.48 -0.03 -3.62
C GLY A 43 6.60 -0.55 -2.49
N VAL A 44 6.16 -1.79 -2.59
CA VAL A 44 5.48 -2.54 -1.51
C VAL A 44 6.34 -3.74 -1.17
N VAL A 45 6.64 -3.91 0.12
CA VAL A 45 7.42 -5.04 0.65
C VAL A 45 6.50 -6.14 1.17
N PHE A 46 6.90 -7.36 0.96
CA PHE A 46 6.25 -8.56 1.45
C PHE A 46 7.27 -9.44 2.19
N SER A 47 6.84 -10.03 3.30
CA SER A 47 7.56 -11.14 3.95
C SER A 47 7.21 -12.45 3.26
N ASP A 48 8.07 -13.47 3.43
CA ASP A 48 7.81 -14.81 2.91
C ASP A 48 6.49 -15.39 3.43
N GLU A 49 6.12 -15.12 4.68
CA GLU A 49 4.84 -15.55 5.24
C GLU A 49 3.64 -14.96 4.48
N THR A 50 3.71 -13.65 4.19
CA THR A 50 2.66 -12.98 3.40
C THR A 50 2.58 -13.58 1.99
N LEU A 51 3.74 -13.82 1.36
CA LEU A 51 3.81 -14.39 0.02
C LEU A 51 3.26 -15.82 -0.02
N GLY A 52 3.58 -16.66 0.97
CA GLY A 52 3.02 -18.00 1.10
C GLY A 52 1.49 -17.99 1.25
N GLY A 53 0.95 -17.02 1.99
CA GLY A 53 -0.50 -16.80 2.08
C GLY A 53 -1.15 -16.43 0.74
N ILE A 54 -0.50 -15.56 -0.05
CA ILE A 54 -0.98 -15.17 -1.37
C ILE A 54 -0.91 -16.35 -2.35
N GLU A 55 0.19 -17.10 -2.35
CA GLU A 55 0.38 -18.28 -3.19
C GLU A 55 -0.71 -19.34 -2.94
N HIS A 56 -0.97 -19.61 -1.67
CA HIS A 56 -2.02 -20.56 -1.27
C HIS A 56 -3.42 -20.10 -1.68
N ALA A 57 -3.72 -18.80 -1.54
CA ALA A 57 -5.04 -18.27 -1.81
C ALA A 57 -5.31 -18.04 -3.31
N ASP A 58 -4.32 -17.58 -4.08
CA ASP A 58 -4.41 -17.36 -5.54
C ASP A 58 -3.04 -17.50 -6.21
N ALA A 59 -2.69 -18.73 -6.60
CA ALA A 59 -1.43 -19.04 -7.26
C ALA A 59 -1.22 -18.25 -8.58
N ALA A 60 -2.30 -17.81 -9.25
CA ALA A 60 -2.19 -17.03 -10.47
C ALA A 60 -1.74 -15.58 -10.18
N VAL A 61 -2.26 -14.99 -9.11
CA VAL A 61 -1.80 -13.67 -8.62
C VAL A 61 -0.34 -13.78 -8.18
N PHE A 62 0.00 -14.79 -7.36
CA PHE A 62 1.38 -15.00 -6.89
C PHE A 62 2.35 -15.14 -8.06
N ALA A 63 2.08 -15.99 -9.04
CA ALA A 63 2.93 -16.18 -10.21
C ALA A 63 3.08 -14.90 -11.07
N ALA A 64 2.08 -14.03 -11.08
CA ALA A 64 2.18 -12.73 -11.74
C ALA A 64 3.06 -11.76 -10.95
N MET A 65 2.94 -11.73 -9.61
CA MET A 65 3.76 -10.91 -8.73
C MET A 65 5.22 -11.36 -8.74
N GLU A 66 5.48 -12.66 -8.70
CA GLU A 66 6.83 -13.25 -8.62
C GLU A 66 7.74 -12.80 -9.77
N ARG A 67 7.21 -12.57 -10.95
CA ARG A 67 7.96 -12.07 -12.11
C ARG A 67 8.43 -10.62 -11.97
N GLU A 68 7.84 -9.89 -11.04
CA GLU A 68 8.12 -8.45 -10.83
C GLU A 68 9.00 -8.20 -9.59
N PHE A 69 9.25 -9.23 -8.75
CA PHE A 69 9.92 -9.05 -7.46
C PHE A 69 11.40 -8.67 -7.59
N ALA A 70 11.79 -7.65 -6.82
CA ALA A 70 13.12 -7.52 -6.26
C ALA A 70 13.16 -8.30 -4.94
N ARG A 71 14.21 -9.13 -4.71
CA ARG A 71 14.35 -9.98 -3.52
C ARG A 71 15.65 -9.69 -2.79
N TRP A 72 15.63 -9.79 -1.48
CA TRP A 72 16.81 -9.70 -0.61
C TRP A 72 16.53 -10.36 0.73
N ASP A 73 17.61 -10.66 1.47
CA ASP A 73 17.52 -11.35 2.76
C ASP A 73 17.95 -10.48 3.94
N ASP A 74 18.72 -9.44 3.69
CA ASP A 74 19.40 -8.69 4.73
C ASP A 74 18.66 -7.43 5.13
N ILE A 75 18.78 -7.10 6.42
CA ILE A 75 18.45 -5.80 6.99
C ILE A 75 19.76 -5.19 7.49
N ASP A 76 20.11 -4.00 7.01
CA ASP A 76 21.25 -3.23 7.48
C ASP A 76 20.79 -1.99 8.26
N VAL A 77 21.27 -1.87 9.48
CA VAL A 77 21.07 -0.69 10.32
C VAL A 77 22.36 0.10 10.39
N HIS A 78 22.35 1.31 9.85
CA HIS A 78 23.48 2.25 9.86
C HIS A 78 23.30 3.24 10.98
N TYR A 79 24.26 3.27 11.94
CA TYR A 79 24.25 4.19 13.06
C TYR A 79 25.67 4.56 13.47
N HIS A 80 26.00 5.85 13.57
CA HIS A 80 27.32 6.36 13.97
C HIS A 80 28.52 5.71 13.25
N GLY A 81 28.39 5.50 11.93
CA GLY A 81 29.45 4.88 11.12
C GLY A 81 29.58 3.36 11.28
N THR A 82 28.73 2.77 12.10
CA THR A 82 28.64 1.29 12.25
C THR A 82 27.47 0.77 11.43
N VAL A 83 27.66 -0.40 10.82
CA VAL A 83 26.60 -1.15 10.15
C VAL A 83 26.36 -2.45 10.89
N LEU A 84 25.12 -2.68 11.29
CA LEU A 84 24.67 -3.94 11.87
C LEU A 84 23.80 -4.65 10.85
N THR A 85 24.22 -5.82 10.40
CA THR A 85 23.48 -6.63 9.43
C THR A 85 22.80 -7.81 10.12
N SER A 86 21.53 -8.02 9.79
CA SER A 86 20.75 -9.21 10.16
C SER A 86 20.25 -9.85 8.86
N GLY A 87 20.56 -11.14 8.67
CA GLY A 87 20.22 -11.86 7.45
C GLY A 87 19.16 -12.94 7.64
N GLY A 88 18.71 -13.54 6.53
CA GLY A 88 17.78 -14.66 6.54
C GLY A 88 16.31 -14.27 6.73
N HIS A 89 15.93 -13.04 6.36
CA HIS A 89 14.57 -12.53 6.56
C HIS A 89 13.60 -12.85 5.40
N GLY A 90 14.10 -13.10 4.20
CA GLY A 90 13.27 -13.45 3.04
C GLY A 90 12.28 -12.34 2.65
N PHE A 91 12.79 -11.22 2.12
CA PHE A 91 11.95 -10.13 1.63
C PHE A 91 11.80 -10.15 0.12
N ALA A 92 10.64 -9.72 -0.35
CA ALA A 92 10.41 -9.35 -1.72
C ALA A 92 9.66 -8.02 -1.81
N ALA A 93 9.95 -7.23 -2.82
CA ALA A 93 9.16 -6.04 -3.11
C ALA A 93 8.89 -5.89 -4.59
N MET A 94 7.85 -5.13 -4.89
CA MET A 94 7.49 -4.76 -6.26
C MET A 94 6.88 -3.37 -6.30
N SER A 95 6.81 -2.80 -7.49
CA SER A 95 6.11 -1.53 -7.70
C SER A 95 4.63 -1.64 -7.28
N ARG A 96 4.16 -0.69 -6.49
CA ARG A 96 2.76 -0.59 -6.11
C ARG A 96 1.83 -0.46 -7.32
N HIS A 97 2.26 0.26 -8.35
CA HIS A 97 1.53 0.38 -9.60
C HIS A 97 1.36 -0.99 -10.28
N ARG A 98 2.43 -1.81 -10.32
CA ARG A 98 2.37 -3.15 -10.90
C ARG A 98 1.48 -4.09 -10.08
N LEU A 99 1.56 -4.02 -8.75
CA LEU A 99 0.66 -4.78 -7.87
C LEU A 99 -0.81 -4.48 -8.19
N LEU A 100 -1.19 -3.20 -8.27
CA LEU A 100 -2.56 -2.82 -8.60
C LEU A 100 -2.97 -3.31 -9.99
N ALA A 101 -2.10 -3.19 -10.99
CA ALA A 101 -2.38 -3.68 -12.34
C ALA A 101 -2.63 -5.20 -12.38
N ILE A 102 -1.83 -5.99 -11.66
CA ILE A 102 -2.02 -7.44 -11.53
C ILE A 102 -3.37 -7.77 -10.90
N LEU A 103 -3.72 -7.11 -9.80
CA LEU A 103 -4.98 -7.34 -9.11
C LEU A 103 -6.20 -6.91 -9.94
N GLN A 104 -6.10 -5.77 -10.64
CA GLN A 104 -7.14 -5.31 -11.56
C GLN A 104 -7.34 -6.29 -12.72
N GLN A 105 -6.25 -6.77 -13.31
CA GLN A 105 -6.31 -7.79 -14.35
C GLN A 105 -6.95 -9.09 -13.83
N ARG A 106 -6.60 -9.52 -12.63
CA ARG A 106 -7.19 -10.70 -12.00
C ARG A 106 -8.69 -10.54 -11.78
N CYS A 107 -9.12 -9.39 -11.25
CA CYS A 107 -10.53 -9.06 -11.10
C CYS A 107 -11.29 -9.12 -12.43
N ALA A 108 -10.72 -8.55 -13.49
CA ALA A 108 -11.33 -8.58 -14.82
C ALA A 108 -11.45 -10.02 -15.38
N GLN A 109 -10.41 -10.85 -15.22
CA GLN A 109 -10.43 -12.27 -15.62
C GLN A 109 -11.53 -13.07 -14.91
N LEU A 110 -11.79 -12.76 -13.64
CA LEU A 110 -12.79 -13.44 -12.83
C LEU A 110 -14.21 -12.85 -12.99
N GLY A 111 -14.36 -11.77 -13.77
CA GLY A 111 -15.66 -11.14 -14.01
C GLY A 111 -16.15 -10.27 -12.85
N VAL A 112 -15.24 -9.67 -12.07
CA VAL A 112 -15.58 -8.60 -11.13
C VAL A 112 -15.99 -7.36 -11.92
N ARG A 113 -17.14 -6.76 -11.60
CA ARG A 113 -17.55 -5.47 -12.12
C ARG A 113 -16.82 -4.37 -11.33
N ALA A 114 -15.77 -3.78 -11.89
CA ALA A 114 -15.01 -2.69 -11.27
C ALA A 114 -15.30 -1.36 -11.99
N GLU A 115 -15.75 -0.37 -11.24
CA GLU A 115 -15.97 0.99 -11.70
C GLU A 115 -14.90 1.92 -11.13
N PHE A 116 -14.06 2.48 -12.00
CA PHE A 116 -13.03 3.45 -11.67
C PHE A 116 -13.51 4.88 -11.96
N ARG A 117 -12.86 5.88 -11.33
CA ARG A 117 -13.31 7.29 -11.34
C ARG A 117 -14.75 7.44 -10.84
N ALA A 118 -15.16 6.52 -10.00
CA ALA A 118 -16.51 6.39 -9.45
C ALA A 118 -16.43 6.33 -7.93
N PRO A 119 -16.76 7.40 -7.20
CA PRO A 119 -16.90 7.33 -5.76
C PRO A 119 -17.93 6.26 -5.38
N ALA A 120 -17.62 5.46 -4.38
CA ALA A 120 -18.56 4.46 -3.89
C ALA A 120 -19.83 5.14 -3.34
N PRO A 121 -21.02 4.56 -3.57
CA PRO A 121 -22.24 4.99 -2.89
C PRO A 121 -22.14 4.83 -1.37
N ASP A 122 -23.10 5.41 -0.64
CA ASP A 122 -23.19 5.24 0.83
C ASP A 122 -23.33 3.76 1.21
N ALA A 123 -22.52 3.31 2.19
CA ALA A 123 -22.48 1.91 2.60
C ALA A 123 -23.82 1.39 3.12
N LEU A 124 -24.61 2.24 3.82
CA LEU A 124 -25.94 1.86 4.33
C LEU A 124 -26.97 1.73 3.21
N ALA A 125 -26.86 2.57 2.18
CA ALA A 125 -27.70 2.43 0.99
C ALA A 125 -27.38 1.13 0.25
N LEU A 126 -26.12 0.79 0.10
CA LEU A 126 -25.68 -0.48 -0.50
C LEU A 126 -26.12 -1.71 0.32
N ALA A 127 -26.15 -1.62 1.65
CA ALA A 127 -26.61 -2.71 2.50
C ALA A 127 -28.09 -3.08 2.32
N ALA A 128 -28.89 -2.19 1.72
CA ALA A 128 -30.26 -2.51 1.36
C ALA A 128 -30.37 -3.30 0.05
N GLU A 129 -29.32 -3.28 -0.79
CA GLU A 129 -29.34 -3.88 -2.13
C GLU A 129 -28.41 -5.08 -2.27
N TYR A 130 -27.34 -5.15 -1.45
CA TYR A 130 -26.31 -6.18 -1.50
C TYR A 130 -26.38 -7.09 -0.28
N ASP A 131 -26.04 -8.35 -0.46
CA ASP A 131 -25.98 -9.33 0.63
C ASP A 131 -24.79 -9.09 1.56
N LEU A 132 -23.71 -8.48 1.03
CA LEU A 132 -22.48 -8.13 1.76
C LEU A 132 -21.92 -6.80 1.23
N VAL A 133 -21.55 -5.91 2.16
CA VAL A 133 -20.83 -4.67 1.86
C VAL A 133 -19.47 -4.71 2.53
N VAL A 134 -18.39 -4.57 1.74
CA VAL A 134 -17.00 -4.61 2.21
C VAL A 134 -16.39 -3.22 2.06
N ALA A 135 -16.12 -2.58 3.20
CA ALA A 135 -15.45 -1.28 3.23
C ALA A 135 -13.93 -1.47 3.19
N ALA A 136 -13.33 -1.23 2.03
CA ALA A 136 -11.89 -1.22 1.76
C ALA A 136 -11.40 0.17 1.31
N ASP A 137 -12.05 1.21 1.80
CA ASP A 137 -11.93 2.61 1.40
C ASP A 137 -10.76 3.37 2.08
N GLY A 138 -9.84 2.61 2.74
CA GLY A 138 -8.52 3.03 3.15
C GLY A 138 -8.42 3.69 4.53
N ALA A 139 -7.22 4.23 4.83
CA ALA A 139 -6.91 4.79 6.16
C ALA A 139 -7.84 5.93 6.57
N ASN A 140 -8.27 6.74 5.62
CA ASN A 140 -9.22 7.86 5.84
C ASN A 140 -10.66 7.45 5.47
N SER A 141 -11.06 6.24 5.80
CA SER A 141 -12.35 5.64 5.46
C SER A 141 -13.54 6.51 5.87
N PRO A 142 -14.31 7.04 4.92
CA PRO A 142 -15.58 7.71 5.23
C PRO A 142 -16.63 6.72 5.76
N THR A 143 -16.58 5.46 5.33
CA THR A 143 -17.45 4.40 5.82
C THR A 143 -17.23 4.12 7.29
N ARG A 144 -15.94 4.02 7.73
CA ARG A 144 -15.61 3.89 9.17
C ARG A 144 -16.13 5.06 9.97
N ALA A 145 -15.96 6.29 9.48
CA ALA A 145 -16.47 7.48 10.16
C ALA A 145 -18.01 7.48 10.25
N ARG A 146 -18.69 7.06 9.18
CA ARG A 146 -20.15 6.97 9.10
C ARG A 146 -20.74 5.93 10.05
N LEU A 147 -20.01 4.83 10.29
CA LEU A 147 -20.43 3.70 11.11
C LEU A 147 -19.73 3.66 12.47
N ALA A 148 -19.16 4.78 12.93
CA ALA A 148 -18.33 4.83 14.14
C ALA A 148 -19.03 4.26 15.38
N ASP A 149 -20.33 4.54 15.57
CA ASP A 149 -21.11 4.04 16.70
C ASP A 149 -21.28 2.51 16.68
N ALA A 150 -21.32 1.92 15.49
CA ALA A 150 -21.49 0.47 15.32
C ALA A 150 -20.16 -0.29 15.41
N VAL A 151 -19.08 0.24 14.78
CA VAL A 151 -17.79 -0.44 14.71
C VAL A 151 -16.82 -0.03 15.81
N GLN A 152 -17.12 1.07 16.54
CA GLN A 152 -16.35 1.58 17.68
C GLN A 152 -14.82 1.60 17.39
N PRO A 153 -14.36 2.31 16.34
CA PRO A 153 -12.97 2.26 15.94
C PRO A 153 -12.06 2.86 17.03
N ASP A 154 -10.99 2.16 17.36
CA ASP A 154 -9.89 2.70 18.14
C ASP A 154 -8.83 3.28 17.16
N LEU A 155 -8.62 4.60 17.22
CA LEU A 155 -7.74 5.34 16.32
C LEU A 155 -6.63 6.01 17.10
N GLU A 156 -5.41 5.51 16.95
CA GLU A 156 -4.23 6.15 17.46
C GLU A 156 -3.51 6.93 16.36
N VAL A 157 -3.47 8.27 16.50
CA VAL A 157 -2.73 9.15 15.59
C VAL A 157 -1.32 9.34 16.12
N ARG A 158 -0.32 8.82 15.41
CA ARG A 158 1.10 8.97 15.78
C ARG A 158 1.62 10.36 15.43
N LYS A 159 2.58 10.83 16.25
CA LYS A 159 3.27 12.13 16.06
C LYS A 159 4.53 11.92 15.23
N SER A 160 4.38 11.33 14.07
CA SER A 160 5.46 11.05 13.14
C SER A 160 5.11 11.56 11.76
N ALA A 161 6.07 12.21 11.15
CA ALA A 161 6.00 12.73 9.79
C ALA A 161 6.90 11.94 8.87
N TYR A 162 6.48 11.73 7.63
CA TYR A 162 7.35 11.09 6.64
C TYR A 162 7.17 11.65 5.23
N ILE A 163 8.23 11.53 4.43
CA ILE A 163 8.18 11.68 2.97
C ILE A 163 8.51 10.33 2.35
N TRP A 164 7.69 9.89 1.44
CA TRP A 164 7.89 8.67 0.66
C TRP A 164 8.35 9.03 -0.74
N LEU A 165 9.58 8.69 -1.08
CA LEU A 165 10.25 9.01 -2.32
C LEU A 165 10.64 7.72 -3.07
N GLY A 166 10.86 7.86 -4.38
CA GLY A 166 11.56 6.89 -5.21
C GLY A 166 12.95 7.41 -5.54
N THR A 167 13.91 6.50 -5.75
CA THR A 167 15.28 6.81 -6.16
C THR A 167 15.78 5.77 -7.17
N ASP A 168 16.67 6.17 -8.05
CA ASP A 168 17.44 5.32 -8.96
C ASP A 168 18.67 4.68 -8.29
N LEU A 169 18.98 5.06 -7.03
CA LEU A 169 19.93 4.32 -6.21
C LEU A 169 19.29 2.98 -5.80
N VAL A 170 19.79 1.89 -6.37
CA VAL A 170 19.29 0.54 -6.06
C VAL A 170 19.98 0.02 -4.81
N PHE A 171 19.21 -0.18 -3.74
CA PHE A 171 19.67 -0.81 -2.51
C PHE A 171 19.78 -2.34 -2.71
N ASP A 172 20.70 -2.97 -1.99
CA ASP A 172 20.95 -4.42 -2.00
C ASP A 172 20.36 -5.15 -0.78
N ALA A 173 19.81 -4.39 0.17
CA ALA A 173 19.18 -4.86 1.39
C ALA A 173 18.07 -3.89 1.84
N PHE A 174 17.37 -4.23 2.88
CA PHE A 174 16.53 -3.25 3.59
C PHE A 174 17.45 -2.38 4.45
N LYS A 175 17.67 -1.15 4.05
CA LYS A 175 18.57 -0.21 4.73
C LYS A 175 17.79 0.69 5.68
N PHE A 176 18.28 0.78 6.91
CA PHE A 176 17.84 1.77 7.90
C PHE A 176 19.01 2.67 8.24
N TYR A 177 18.85 3.96 8.09
CA TYR A 177 19.83 4.97 8.51
C TYR A 177 19.23 5.76 9.67
N ILE A 178 19.86 5.67 10.84
CA ILE A 178 19.50 6.48 12.00
C ILE A 178 20.45 7.67 12.04
N LEU A 179 19.90 8.86 11.89
CA LEU A 179 20.64 10.11 11.70
C LEU A 179 20.43 11.04 12.87
N ASP A 180 21.50 11.32 13.62
CA ASP A 180 21.51 12.42 14.58
C ASP A 180 21.74 13.74 13.83
N THR A 181 20.76 14.61 13.85
CA THR A 181 20.83 15.93 13.20
C THR A 181 20.70 17.05 14.23
N PRO A 182 21.08 18.30 13.91
CA PRO A 182 20.84 19.44 14.79
C PRO A 182 19.34 19.65 15.13
N ALA A 183 18.43 19.13 14.29
CA ALA A 183 16.99 19.20 14.54
C ALA A 183 16.49 18.07 15.44
N GLY A 184 17.24 16.98 15.60
CA GLY A 184 16.89 15.78 16.33
C GLY A 184 17.12 14.52 15.50
N VAL A 185 16.65 13.38 15.99
CA VAL A 185 16.80 12.08 15.31
C VAL A 185 15.87 12.00 14.12
N MET A 186 16.41 11.59 12.98
CA MET A 186 15.67 11.22 11.77
C MET A 186 16.00 9.79 11.37
N GLN A 187 15.07 9.12 10.75
CA GLN A 187 15.27 7.78 10.22
C GLN A 187 14.98 7.76 8.72
N VAL A 188 15.86 7.07 7.99
CA VAL A 188 15.62 6.75 6.59
C VAL A 188 15.46 5.25 6.47
N HIS A 189 14.46 4.80 5.75
CA HIS A 189 14.37 3.41 5.29
C HIS A 189 14.37 3.36 3.76
N GLY A 190 15.17 2.44 3.21
CA GLY A 190 15.27 2.22 1.78
C GLY A 190 15.33 0.74 1.44
N TYR A 191 14.67 0.36 0.35
CA TYR A 191 14.68 -1.00 -0.17
C TYR A 191 14.40 -1.01 -1.67
N PRO A 192 14.97 -1.99 -2.43
CA PRO A 192 14.71 -2.09 -3.86
C PRO A 192 13.28 -2.56 -4.11
N TYR A 193 12.63 -2.07 -5.18
CA TYR A 193 11.34 -2.60 -5.64
C TYR A 193 11.32 -2.92 -7.14
N SER A 194 12.43 -2.66 -7.80
CA SER A 194 12.69 -3.06 -9.19
C SER A 194 14.22 -3.21 -9.40
N ARG A 195 14.62 -3.51 -10.62
CA ARG A 195 16.05 -3.64 -10.98
C ARG A 195 16.78 -2.29 -11.02
N ASP A 196 16.07 -1.20 -11.12
CA ASP A 196 16.57 0.15 -11.41
C ASP A 196 16.03 1.20 -10.44
N ALA A 197 15.25 0.80 -9.43
CA ALA A 197 14.67 1.75 -8.49
C ALA A 197 14.46 1.17 -7.10
N SER A 198 14.57 2.07 -6.11
CA SER A 198 14.30 1.78 -4.71
C SER A 198 13.32 2.79 -4.12
N THR A 199 12.63 2.36 -3.08
CA THR A 199 11.91 3.22 -2.16
C THR A 199 12.91 3.90 -1.23
N PHE A 200 12.67 5.17 -0.92
CA PHE A 200 13.41 5.97 0.06
C PHE A 200 12.39 6.73 0.93
N ILE A 201 12.32 6.41 2.20
CA ILE A 201 11.39 7.03 3.14
C ILE A 201 12.19 7.74 4.21
N LEU A 202 12.00 9.05 4.35
CA LEU A 202 12.52 9.85 5.46
C LEU A 202 11.40 10.02 6.48
N GLU A 203 11.68 9.71 7.73
CA GLU A 203 10.74 9.78 8.84
C GLU A 203 11.36 10.50 10.03
N ALA A 204 10.56 11.31 10.74
CA ALA A 204 10.94 11.97 11.99
C ALA A 204 9.69 12.31 12.82
N GLU A 205 9.87 12.57 14.12
CA GLU A 205 8.81 13.16 14.93
C GLU A 205 8.41 14.56 14.44
N ASP A 206 7.16 14.95 14.64
CA ASP A 206 6.59 16.21 14.14
C ASP A 206 7.38 17.44 14.57
N ASP A 207 7.95 17.46 15.76
CA ASP A 207 8.74 18.58 16.27
C ASP A 207 10.14 18.63 15.65
N VAL A 208 10.77 17.46 15.40
CA VAL A 208 12.03 17.33 14.65
C VAL A 208 11.82 17.78 13.21
N TRP A 209 10.72 17.34 12.60
CA TRP A 209 10.32 17.70 11.25
C TRP A 209 10.23 19.21 11.06
N ARG A 210 9.55 19.91 11.99
CA ARG A 210 9.43 21.37 11.98
C ARG A 210 10.75 22.09 12.20
N ARG A 211 11.58 21.62 13.16
CA ARG A 211 12.92 22.20 13.40
C ARG A 211 13.87 22.03 12.22
N ALA A 212 13.71 20.96 11.46
CA ALA A 212 14.49 20.71 10.23
C ALA A 212 14.08 21.61 9.05
N GLY A 213 13.02 22.42 9.21
CA GLY A 213 12.57 23.35 8.18
C GLY A 213 11.63 22.71 7.15
N PHE A 214 11.16 21.50 7.36
CA PHE A 214 10.13 20.91 6.52
C PHE A 214 8.79 21.61 6.83
N ALA A 215 8.32 22.45 5.89
CA ALA A 215 7.11 23.23 6.07
C ALA A 215 5.84 22.38 5.79
N GLY A 216 4.83 22.62 6.61
CA GLY A 216 3.51 22.02 6.48
C GLY A 216 3.25 20.88 7.46
N PRO A 217 1.98 20.54 7.72
CA PRO A 217 1.69 19.28 8.35
C PRO A 217 2.33 18.22 7.46
N ALA A 218 3.08 17.32 8.07
CA ALA A 218 3.47 16.10 7.41
C ALA A 218 2.19 15.45 6.93
N SER A 219 1.84 15.69 5.69
CA SER A 219 0.67 15.07 5.13
C SER A 219 1.04 13.61 5.05
N ALA A 220 0.43 12.82 5.89
CA ALA A 220 0.25 11.42 5.60
C ALA A 220 -0.15 11.33 4.13
N ALA A 221 0.75 10.84 3.30
CA ALA A 221 0.62 10.87 1.86
C ALA A 221 0.30 12.30 1.34
N ALA A 222 1.31 13.14 1.18
CA ALA A 222 1.27 14.10 0.12
C ALA A 222 1.17 13.27 -1.16
N GLY A 223 -0.03 12.87 -1.51
CA GLY A 223 -0.35 12.46 -2.84
C GLY A 223 0.15 13.60 -3.70
N LEU A 224 1.12 13.35 -4.56
CA LEU A 224 1.41 14.25 -5.65
C LEU A 224 0.06 14.58 -6.28
N PRO A 225 -0.23 15.86 -6.56
CA PRO A 225 -1.49 16.20 -7.21
C PRO A 225 -1.62 15.32 -8.47
N PRO A 226 -2.81 14.84 -8.78
CA PRO A 226 -3.03 14.00 -9.95
C PRO A 226 -2.47 14.74 -11.18
N GLY A 227 -1.49 14.16 -11.87
CA GLY A 227 -0.96 14.67 -13.11
C GLY A 227 0.50 15.14 -13.14
N ARG A 228 1.29 14.92 -12.10
CA ARG A 228 2.75 15.04 -12.20
C ARG A 228 3.41 13.72 -11.83
N SER A 229 3.56 12.84 -12.82
CA SER A 229 4.67 11.92 -12.85
C SER A 229 5.93 12.76 -12.79
N ALA A 230 6.78 12.55 -11.79
CA ALA A 230 8.13 13.07 -11.85
C ALA A 230 8.76 12.54 -13.15
N PRO A 231 9.46 13.37 -13.92
CA PRO A 231 10.18 12.88 -15.10
C PRO A 231 11.36 12.06 -14.58
N TRP A 232 11.24 10.77 -14.69
CA TRP A 232 12.32 9.77 -14.63
C TRP A 232 12.24 8.89 -15.86
#